data_e425b8f35fdb50ba590b478e56567ab5
#
_entry.id   e425b8f35fdb50ba590b478e56567ab5
#
_cell.length_a   1.000
_cell.length_b   1.000
_cell.length_c   1.000
_cell.angle_alpha   90.00
_cell.angle_beta   90.00
_cell.angle_gamma   90.00
#
_symmetry.space_group_name_H-M   'P 1'
#
loop_
_entity.id
_entity.type
_entity.pdbx_description
1 polymer ?
#
loop_
_entity_poly.entity_id
_entity_poly.type
_entity_poly.pdbx_seq_one_letter_code
_entity_poly.pdbx_strand_id
1 'polypeptide(L)'
;MGLSLSTSAAPELSLDAFDAACRARGLDGGEIALAPDADVDALVESVKASGARVIALRVDSLDARSAPALARASARLDVPVSVPADAVGSAELAPLALEFERAGGRLMLGQGSSLDGMIAVVNRVRTASSPAVGIAWELRPSSESLDEASATLFAVRELLGLVRLHGGGPEQREQEGLGIGAVLVDLALSKYTGPTVICPSRAELAPKWGAWLASRKSAGCGSKAEAEVDVLAVDVRDVEPRDRLGTILGAYKSLRRGGTMKLTVDHDPSCMYHTLNATEPEGSFTFRKLEDGPEVWGAEVTKL
;
A
#
# COMPACT_ATOMS: atom_id res chain seq x y z
N MET A 1 -2.91 -8.82 6.44
CA MET A 1 -3.32 -7.42 6.22
C MET A 1 -4.81 -7.33 6.45
N GLY A 2 -5.23 -6.55 7.39
CA GLY A 2 -6.63 -6.31 7.75
C GLY A 2 -7.17 -5.09 7.01
N LEU A 3 -8.47 -5.07 6.77
CA LEU A 3 -9.14 -3.98 6.09
C LEU A 3 -10.22 -3.38 6.95
N SER A 4 -10.38 -2.09 6.85
CA SER A 4 -11.22 -1.31 7.73
C SER A 4 -11.90 -0.18 6.97
N LEU A 5 -12.96 0.36 7.54
CA LEU A 5 -13.76 1.45 6.99
C LEU A 5 -13.51 2.74 7.76
N SER A 6 -13.56 3.89 7.10
CA SER A 6 -13.56 5.19 7.79
C SER A 6 -14.97 5.64 8.15
N THR A 7 -15.16 6.22 9.36
CA THR A 7 -16.44 6.82 9.77
C THR A 7 -16.83 8.01 8.90
N SER A 8 -15.88 8.61 8.19
CA SER A 8 -16.19 9.66 7.21
C SER A 8 -17.12 9.20 6.08
N ALA A 9 -17.21 7.87 5.87
CA ALA A 9 -18.14 7.27 4.91
C ALA A 9 -19.57 7.10 5.45
N ALA A 10 -19.77 7.17 6.77
CA ALA A 10 -21.04 6.97 7.44
C ALA A 10 -21.08 7.77 8.76
N PRO A 11 -20.97 9.10 8.70
CA PRO A 11 -20.83 9.95 9.89
C PRO A 11 -22.05 9.95 10.82
N GLU A 12 -23.21 9.51 10.32
CA GLU A 12 -24.46 9.41 11.06
C GLU A 12 -24.56 8.17 11.97
N LEU A 13 -23.67 7.19 11.80
CA LEU A 13 -23.71 5.98 12.59
C LEU A 13 -23.11 6.19 13.99
N SER A 14 -23.77 5.67 15.02
CA SER A 14 -23.15 5.51 16.32
C SER A 14 -21.96 4.54 16.25
N LEU A 15 -21.06 4.61 17.22
CA LEU A 15 -19.88 3.74 17.29
C LEU A 15 -20.26 2.25 17.21
N ASP A 16 -21.28 1.83 17.94
CA ASP A 16 -21.76 0.43 17.95
C ASP A 16 -22.33 0.01 16.59
N ALA A 17 -23.14 0.88 15.98
CA ALA A 17 -23.72 0.64 14.67
C ALA A 17 -22.62 0.58 13.59
N PHE A 18 -21.61 1.43 13.71
CA PHE A 18 -20.46 1.45 12.80
C PHE A 18 -19.61 0.18 12.95
N ASP A 19 -19.29 -0.25 14.16
CA ASP A 19 -18.55 -1.49 14.41
C ASP A 19 -19.34 -2.72 13.93
N ALA A 20 -20.65 -2.77 14.21
CA ALA A 20 -21.52 -3.83 13.68
C ALA A 20 -21.52 -3.85 12.15
N ALA A 21 -21.55 -2.68 11.52
CA ALA A 21 -21.45 -2.55 10.07
C ALA A 21 -20.11 -3.03 9.50
N CYS A 22 -19.01 -2.78 10.20
CA CYS A 22 -17.69 -3.31 9.83
C CYS A 22 -17.66 -4.84 9.95
N ARG A 23 -18.10 -5.39 11.07
CA ARG A 23 -18.15 -6.85 11.31
C ARG A 23 -19.01 -7.57 10.28
N ALA A 24 -20.21 -7.04 9.99
CA ALA A 24 -21.11 -7.63 9.00
C ALA A 24 -20.51 -7.73 7.59
N ARG A 25 -19.48 -6.92 7.31
CA ARG A 25 -18.75 -6.89 6.03
C ARG A 25 -17.40 -7.62 6.07
N GLY A 26 -17.09 -8.30 7.18
CA GLY A 26 -15.82 -9.00 7.36
C GLY A 26 -14.60 -8.07 7.43
N LEU A 27 -14.81 -6.81 7.85
CA LEU A 27 -13.75 -5.84 8.05
C LEU A 27 -13.16 -5.98 9.46
N ASP A 28 -11.88 -5.65 9.61
CA ASP A 28 -11.15 -5.85 10.85
C ASP A 28 -11.42 -4.76 11.90
N GLY A 29 -12.11 -3.68 11.53
CA GLY A 29 -12.49 -2.59 12.44
C GLY A 29 -12.77 -1.30 11.69
N GLY A 30 -12.71 -0.17 12.38
CA GLY A 30 -12.98 1.14 11.83
C GLY A 30 -11.93 2.20 12.12
N GLU A 31 -11.76 3.14 11.21
CA GLU A 31 -11.09 4.40 11.48
C GLU A 31 -12.11 5.42 11.94
N ILE A 32 -11.84 6.12 13.04
CA ILE A 32 -12.70 7.17 13.56
C ILE A 32 -12.14 8.53 13.14
N ALA A 33 -12.91 9.27 12.34
CA ALA A 33 -12.66 10.66 12.06
C ALA A 33 -13.18 11.52 13.21
N LEU A 34 -12.32 12.32 13.81
CA LEU A 34 -12.63 13.16 14.96
C LEU A 34 -12.91 14.60 14.52
N ALA A 35 -13.97 15.16 15.04
CA ALA A 35 -14.21 16.60 14.95
C ALA A 35 -13.16 17.37 15.79
N PRO A 36 -12.87 18.64 15.46
CA PRO A 36 -11.85 19.42 16.16
C PRO A 36 -12.13 19.62 17.66
N ASP A 37 -13.40 19.57 18.05
CA ASP A 37 -13.91 19.75 19.42
C ASP A 37 -14.29 18.42 20.11
N ALA A 38 -13.93 17.28 19.50
CA ALA A 38 -14.27 15.97 20.05
C ALA A 38 -13.63 15.76 21.43
N ASP A 39 -14.44 15.25 22.37
CA ASP A 39 -13.92 14.76 23.65
C ASP A 39 -13.23 13.41 23.45
N VAL A 40 -11.91 13.48 23.29
CA VAL A 40 -11.08 12.32 22.98
C VAL A 40 -11.04 11.32 24.12
N ASP A 41 -11.08 11.79 25.39
CA ASP A 41 -11.07 10.89 26.54
C ASP A 41 -12.42 10.16 26.68
N ALA A 42 -13.54 10.86 26.48
CA ALA A 42 -14.87 10.22 26.43
C ALA A 42 -14.98 9.20 25.29
N LEU A 43 -14.40 9.48 24.12
CA LEU A 43 -14.34 8.51 23.02
C LEU A 43 -13.60 7.24 23.43
N VAL A 44 -12.41 7.37 24.04
CA VAL A 44 -11.63 6.21 24.48
C VAL A 44 -12.42 5.33 25.46
N GLU A 45 -13.13 5.94 26.42
CA GLU A 45 -13.98 5.19 27.34
C GLU A 45 -15.15 4.50 26.60
N SER A 46 -15.78 5.20 25.65
CA SER A 46 -16.86 4.63 24.84
C SER A 46 -16.38 3.43 24.01
N VAL A 47 -15.22 3.56 23.36
CA VAL A 47 -14.62 2.44 22.57
C VAL A 47 -14.34 1.24 23.47
N LYS A 48 -13.78 1.46 24.66
CA LYS A 48 -13.50 0.38 25.61
C LYS A 48 -14.77 -0.28 26.14
N ALA A 49 -15.80 0.51 26.43
CA ALA A 49 -17.06 0.01 26.94
C ALA A 49 -17.83 -0.80 25.90
N SER A 50 -17.86 -0.35 24.66
CA SER A 50 -18.54 -1.05 23.55
C SER A 50 -17.76 -2.26 23.02
N GLY A 51 -16.45 -2.30 23.23
CA GLY A 51 -15.57 -3.28 22.59
C GLY A 51 -15.45 -3.11 21.08
N ALA A 52 -15.78 -1.91 20.57
CA ALA A 52 -15.65 -1.60 19.15
C ALA A 52 -14.18 -1.69 18.70
N ARG A 53 -13.96 -2.26 17.54
CA ARG A 53 -12.62 -2.45 16.98
C ARG A 53 -12.22 -1.21 16.19
N VAL A 54 -11.50 -0.32 16.86
CA VAL A 54 -10.86 0.86 16.23
C VAL A 54 -9.46 0.47 15.75
N ILE A 55 -9.08 0.95 14.58
CA ILE A 55 -7.76 0.64 13.99
C ILE A 55 -6.94 1.89 13.71
N ALA A 56 -7.57 3.06 13.65
CA ALA A 56 -6.92 4.35 13.51
C ALA A 56 -7.84 5.47 14.00
N LEU A 57 -7.26 6.57 14.42
CA LEU A 57 -7.95 7.85 14.63
C LEU A 57 -7.48 8.83 13.54
N ARG A 58 -8.40 9.63 13.02
CA ARG A 58 -8.09 10.68 12.06
C ARG A 58 -8.50 12.03 12.59
N VAL A 59 -7.63 13.01 12.43
CA VAL A 59 -7.90 14.43 12.68
C VAL A 59 -7.53 15.25 11.45
N ASP A 60 -8.23 16.35 11.22
CA ASP A 60 -7.92 17.25 10.10
C ASP A 60 -6.86 18.29 10.47
N SER A 61 -6.61 18.50 11.77
CA SER A 61 -5.56 19.37 12.26
C SER A 61 -4.99 18.86 13.58
N LEU A 62 -3.75 19.22 13.87
CA LEU A 62 -3.06 18.84 15.09
C LEU A 62 -2.18 20.01 15.54
N ASP A 63 -2.33 20.40 16.80
CA ASP A 63 -1.56 21.45 17.45
C ASP A 63 -1.05 21.01 18.82
N ALA A 64 -0.24 21.83 19.46
CA ALA A 64 0.33 21.55 20.78
C ALA A 64 -0.75 21.39 21.88
N ARG A 65 -1.97 21.91 21.68
CA ARG A 65 -3.05 21.83 22.66
C ARG A 65 -3.79 20.48 22.59
N SER A 66 -4.05 20.01 21.38
CA SER A 66 -4.77 18.76 21.12
C SER A 66 -3.87 17.51 21.18
N ALA A 67 -2.58 17.67 20.87
CA ALA A 67 -1.63 16.56 20.79
C ALA A 67 -1.55 15.68 22.05
N PRO A 68 -1.51 16.20 23.29
CA PRO A 68 -1.39 15.33 24.46
C PRO A 68 -2.58 14.39 24.66
N ALA A 69 -3.81 14.85 24.38
CA ALA A 69 -5.01 14.00 24.47
C ALA A 69 -5.01 12.92 23.38
N LEU A 70 -4.67 13.29 22.16
CA LEU A 70 -4.59 12.37 21.03
C LEU A 70 -3.47 11.34 21.19
N ALA A 71 -2.31 11.74 21.71
CA ALA A 71 -1.19 10.84 22.00
C ALA A 71 -1.58 9.78 23.05
N ARG A 72 -2.25 10.20 24.13
CA ARG A 72 -2.78 9.27 25.15
C ARG A 72 -3.83 8.33 24.55
N ALA A 73 -4.76 8.84 23.75
CA ALA A 73 -5.76 8.01 23.09
C ALA A 73 -5.14 6.96 22.16
N SER A 74 -4.15 7.38 21.36
CA SER A 74 -3.36 6.49 20.51
C SER A 74 -2.75 5.34 21.32
N ALA A 75 -2.09 5.65 22.44
CA ALA A 75 -1.48 4.66 23.31
C ALA A 75 -2.51 3.75 23.99
N ARG A 76 -3.62 4.32 24.48
CA ARG A 76 -4.66 3.57 25.22
C ARG A 76 -5.46 2.62 24.35
N LEU A 77 -5.63 2.95 23.06
CA LEU A 77 -6.32 2.12 22.06
C LEU A 77 -5.35 1.29 21.23
N ASP A 78 -4.05 1.52 21.35
CA ASP A 78 -2.97 0.94 20.51
C ASP A 78 -3.21 1.16 19.01
N VAL A 79 -3.63 2.35 18.63
CA VAL A 79 -3.92 2.72 17.23
C VAL A 79 -3.19 4.00 16.82
N PRO A 80 -2.81 4.16 15.56
CA PRO A 80 -2.21 5.40 15.10
C PRO A 80 -3.24 6.55 15.03
N VAL A 81 -2.78 7.75 15.33
CA VAL A 81 -3.46 9.00 14.97
C VAL A 81 -2.88 9.49 13.65
N SER A 82 -3.71 9.86 12.72
CA SER A 82 -3.28 10.41 11.45
C SER A 82 -3.81 11.83 11.23
N VAL A 83 -2.98 12.65 10.61
CA VAL A 83 -3.28 14.04 10.28
C VAL A 83 -2.74 14.34 8.88
N PRO A 84 -3.40 15.18 8.06
CA PRO A 84 -2.83 15.63 6.79
C PRO A 84 -1.44 16.27 7.01
N ALA A 85 -0.48 15.95 6.14
CA ALA A 85 0.88 16.42 6.32
C ALA A 85 1.02 17.95 6.23
N ASP A 86 0.16 18.60 5.45
CA ASP A 86 0.10 20.07 5.29
C ASP A 86 -0.53 20.78 6.51
N ALA A 87 -1.29 20.04 7.32
CA ALA A 87 -1.88 20.57 8.55
C ALA A 87 -0.89 20.63 9.74
N VAL A 88 0.34 20.17 9.55
CA VAL A 88 1.40 20.23 10.59
C VAL A 88 2.59 20.97 10.04
N GLY A 89 2.99 22.09 10.65
CA GLY A 89 4.19 22.83 10.28
C GLY A 89 5.47 22.01 10.50
N SER A 90 6.48 22.23 9.66
CA SER A 90 7.76 21.49 9.82
C SER A 90 8.45 21.75 11.16
N ALA A 91 8.35 22.99 11.68
CA ALA A 91 8.89 23.35 12.99
C ALA A 91 8.09 22.75 14.17
N GLU A 92 6.82 22.43 13.94
CA GLU A 92 5.92 21.92 14.96
C GLU A 92 6.02 20.39 15.08
N LEU A 93 6.51 19.70 14.06
CA LEU A 93 6.50 18.24 14.03
C LEU A 93 7.35 17.61 15.15
N ALA A 94 8.54 18.14 15.42
CA ALA A 94 9.42 17.57 16.44
C ALA A 94 8.83 17.65 17.87
N PRO A 95 8.28 18.78 18.35
CA PRO A 95 7.59 18.82 19.65
C PRO A 95 6.35 17.93 19.68
N LEU A 96 5.55 17.85 18.62
CA LEU A 96 4.40 16.93 18.54
C LEU A 96 4.84 15.46 18.59
N ALA A 97 5.89 15.10 17.85
CA ALA A 97 6.48 13.77 17.86
C ALA A 97 6.90 13.34 19.29
N LEU A 98 7.51 14.25 20.03
CA LEU A 98 7.94 13.99 21.41
C LEU A 98 6.75 13.73 22.35
N GLU A 99 5.61 14.40 22.17
CA GLU A 99 4.39 14.15 22.95
C GLU A 99 3.85 12.73 22.68
N PHE A 100 3.81 12.32 21.41
CA PHE A 100 3.39 10.96 21.04
C PHE A 100 4.37 9.90 21.58
N GLU A 101 5.65 10.12 21.47
CA GLU A 101 6.68 9.22 21.99
C GLU A 101 6.59 9.03 23.49
N ARG A 102 6.45 10.12 24.26
CA ARG A 102 6.27 10.08 25.72
C ARG A 102 5.02 9.33 26.15
N ALA A 103 3.95 9.48 25.39
CA ALA A 103 2.69 8.76 25.67
C ALA A 103 2.72 7.29 25.23
N GLY A 104 3.70 6.88 24.40
CA GLY A 104 3.69 5.57 23.74
C GLY A 104 2.69 5.49 22.58
N GLY A 105 2.26 6.63 22.05
CA GLY A 105 1.34 6.73 20.91
C GLY A 105 2.07 6.78 19.57
N ARG A 106 1.30 6.79 18.47
CA ARG A 106 1.82 6.83 17.10
C ARG A 106 1.13 7.93 16.29
N LEU A 107 1.92 8.78 15.63
CA LEU A 107 1.45 9.86 14.76
C LEU A 107 1.81 9.56 13.31
N MET A 108 0.83 9.59 12.41
CA MET A 108 1.02 9.36 10.98
C MET A 108 0.72 10.62 10.20
N LEU A 109 1.66 11.08 9.38
CA LEU A 109 1.45 12.20 8.46
C LEU A 109 0.82 11.67 7.17
N GLY A 110 -0.40 12.08 6.89
CA GLY A 110 -1.16 11.71 5.70
C GLY A 110 -0.69 12.52 4.49
N GLN A 111 -0.25 11.84 3.46
CA GLN A 111 0.10 12.47 2.19
C GLN A 111 -0.59 11.75 1.03
N GLY A 112 -1.20 12.55 0.16
CA GLY A 112 -1.69 12.07 -1.15
C GLY A 112 -0.54 11.95 -2.14
N SER A 113 -0.84 11.50 -3.16
CA SER A 113 -0.47 10.83 -4.36
C SER A 113 0.67 11.36 -5.23
N SER A 114 1.44 12.35 -4.91
CA SER A 114 2.62 12.66 -5.73
C SER A 114 3.89 12.15 -5.06
N LEU A 115 4.76 11.53 -5.85
CA LEU A 115 6.06 11.04 -5.37
C LEU A 115 6.87 12.17 -4.72
N ASP A 116 6.90 13.36 -5.33
CA ASP A 116 7.61 14.53 -4.80
C ASP A 116 7.03 14.99 -3.45
N GLY A 117 5.71 15.06 -3.34
CA GLY A 117 5.03 15.38 -2.08
C GLY A 117 5.35 14.35 -1.00
N MET A 118 5.38 13.08 -1.37
CA MET A 118 5.72 12.00 -0.46
C MET A 118 7.19 12.06 -0.01
N ILE A 119 8.13 12.36 -0.91
CA ILE A 119 9.54 12.55 -0.56
C ILE A 119 9.71 13.70 0.44
N ALA A 120 8.97 14.79 0.26
CA ALA A 120 9.00 15.91 1.21
C ALA A 120 8.54 15.47 2.60
N VAL A 121 7.47 14.67 2.70
CA VAL A 121 6.98 14.12 3.98
C VAL A 121 7.97 13.14 4.59
N VAL A 122 8.56 12.25 3.81
CA VAL A 122 9.63 11.32 4.26
C VAL A 122 10.77 12.11 4.91
N ASN A 123 11.23 13.16 4.27
CA ASN A 123 12.31 14.00 4.80
C ASN A 123 11.93 14.69 6.12
N ARG A 124 10.68 15.16 6.23
CA ARG A 124 10.17 15.74 7.49
C ARG A 124 10.12 14.71 8.62
N VAL A 125 9.60 13.52 8.36
CA VAL A 125 9.53 12.42 9.34
C VAL A 125 10.93 12.01 9.79
N ARG A 126 11.86 11.85 8.86
CA ARG A 126 13.27 11.55 9.18
C ARG A 126 13.92 12.64 10.01
N THR A 127 13.65 13.91 9.71
CA THR A 127 14.18 15.05 10.47
C THR A 127 13.62 15.10 11.90
N ALA A 128 12.36 14.69 12.11
CA ALA A 128 11.79 14.60 13.46
C ALA A 128 12.47 13.53 14.32
N SER A 129 13.14 12.55 13.72
CA SER A 129 13.96 11.52 14.38
C SER A 129 13.26 10.80 15.53
N SER A 130 11.94 10.60 15.45
CA SER A 130 11.15 9.92 16.48
C SER A 130 10.51 8.66 15.93
N PRO A 131 10.61 7.52 16.63
CA PRO A 131 9.95 6.28 16.25
C PRO A 131 8.42 6.36 16.34
N ALA A 132 7.89 7.37 17.04
CA ALA A 132 6.46 7.59 17.16
C ALA A 132 5.83 8.20 15.89
N VAL A 133 6.64 8.68 14.93
CA VAL A 133 6.13 9.34 13.72
C VAL A 133 6.37 8.48 12.50
N GLY A 134 5.33 8.30 11.72
CA GLY A 134 5.36 7.56 10.46
C GLY A 134 4.53 8.26 9.37
N ILE A 135 4.22 7.51 8.34
CA ILE A 135 3.50 7.98 7.17
C ILE A 135 2.18 7.23 7.03
N ALA A 136 1.11 7.97 6.75
CA ALA A 136 -0.14 7.45 6.22
C ALA A 136 -0.16 7.71 4.70
N TRP A 137 -0.07 6.64 3.92
CA TRP A 137 -0.13 6.75 2.47
C TRP A 137 -1.58 6.77 1.99
N GLU A 138 -1.98 7.86 1.35
CA GLU A 138 -3.33 8.08 0.86
C GLU A 138 -3.39 7.88 -0.66
N LEU A 139 -3.84 6.73 -1.12
CA LEU A 139 -4.06 6.43 -2.53
C LEU A 139 -5.39 7.01 -3.02
N ARG A 140 -5.33 7.89 -4.01
CA ARG A 140 -6.50 8.55 -4.62
C ARG A 140 -6.67 8.16 -6.10
N PRO A 141 -7.92 8.03 -6.61
CA PRO A 141 -8.18 7.48 -7.95
C PRO A 141 -7.57 8.26 -9.12
N SER A 142 -7.41 9.57 -8.98
CA SER A 142 -7.22 10.48 -10.10
C SER A 142 -5.78 10.88 -10.38
N SER A 143 -4.81 10.37 -9.66
CA SER A 143 -3.51 11.02 -9.61
C SER A 143 -2.29 10.13 -9.77
N GLU A 144 -2.42 8.81 -9.81
CA GLU A 144 -1.24 7.95 -9.86
C GLU A 144 -1.36 6.83 -10.89
N SER A 145 -0.29 6.66 -11.66
CA SER A 145 -0.04 5.42 -12.38
C SER A 145 0.41 4.32 -11.39
N LEU A 146 0.31 3.07 -11.80
CA LEU A 146 0.81 1.93 -10.99
C LEU A 146 2.31 2.09 -10.68
N ASP A 147 3.09 2.59 -11.64
CA ASP A 147 4.53 2.80 -11.49
C ASP A 147 4.84 3.87 -10.43
N GLU A 148 4.08 4.96 -10.39
CA GLU A 148 4.20 5.98 -9.35
C GLU A 148 3.79 5.44 -7.98
N ALA A 149 2.71 4.66 -7.90
CA ALA A 149 2.30 4.03 -6.66
C ALA A 149 3.35 3.07 -6.12
N SER A 150 3.96 2.26 -6.97
CA SER A 150 5.04 1.34 -6.60
C SER A 150 6.30 2.09 -6.18
N ALA A 151 6.69 3.15 -6.89
CA ALA A 151 7.83 4.00 -6.52
C ALA A 151 7.59 4.71 -5.18
N THR A 152 6.38 5.22 -4.96
CA THR A 152 5.97 5.85 -3.70
C THR A 152 6.05 4.85 -2.55
N LEU A 153 5.50 3.65 -2.72
CA LEU A 153 5.56 2.59 -1.71
C LEU A 153 7.01 2.25 -1.34
N PHE A 154 7.88 2.12 -2.35
CA PHE A 154 9.30 1.85 -2.11
C PHE A 154 9.96 2.95 -1.27
N ALA A 155 9.65 4.22 -1.55
CA ALA A 155 10.20 5.36 -0.83
C ALA A 155 9.75 5.43 0.64
N VAL A 156 8.52 4.99 0.95
CA VAL A 156 7.93 5.15 2.29
C VAL A 156 7.93 3.87 3.13
N ARG A 157 8.25 2.71 2.58
CA ARG A 157 8.04 1.39 3.19
C ARG A 157 8.51 1.25 4.64
N GLU A 158 9.63 1.89 4.99
CA GLU A 158 10.21 1.82 6.34
C GLU A 158 9.47 2.70 7.36
N LEU A 159 8.76 3.71 6.88
CA LEU A 159 8.03 4.68 7.69
C LEU A 159 6.51 4.50 7.59
N LEU A 160 6.07 3.52 6.78
CA LEU A 160 4.66 3.31 6.48
C LEU A 160 3.94 2.69 7.68
N GLY A 161 3.08 3.46 8.31
CA GLY A 161 2.28 3.02 9.45
C GLY A 161 0.78 2.89 9.17
N LEU A 162 0.29 3.46 8.06
CA LEU A 162 -1.12 3.43 7.68
C LEU A 162 -1.25 3.54 6.17
N VAL A 163 -2.20 2.83 5.58
CA VAL A 163 -2.59 2.97 4.17
C VAL A 163 -4.06 3.34 4.08
N ARG A 164 -4.40 4.32 3.26
CA ARG A 164 -5.77 4.69 2.93
C ARG A 164 -6.03 4.56 1.45
N LEU A 165 -7.11 3.87 1.13
CA LEU A 165 -7.59 3.66 -0.23
C LEU A 165 -8.84 4.52 -0.45
N HIS A 166 -8.69 5.66 -1.10
CA HIS A 166 -9.79 6.57 -1.41
C HIS A 166 -10.49 6.22 -2.72
N GLY A 167 -11.77 6.60 -2.83
CA GLY A 167 -12.51 6.61 -4.09
C GLY A 167 -13.65 5.61 -4.17
N GLY A 168 -14.04 5.28 -5.40
CA GLY A 168 -15.16 4.41 -5.73
C GLY A 168 -14.99 2.95 -5.33
N GLY A 169 -15.70 2.07 -6.00
CA GLY A 169 -15.55 0.62 -5.81
C GLY A 169 -14.22 0.08 -6.34
N PRO A 170 -13.85 -1.13 -5.97
CA PRO A 170 -12.60 -1.76 -6.43
C PRO A 170 -12.52 -1.87 -7.95
N GLU A 171 -13.65 -2.14 -8.61
CA GLU A 171 -13.75 -2.26 -10.08
C GLU A 171 -13.46 -0.92 -10.79
N GLN A 172 -13.90 0.21 -10.21
CA GLN A 172 -13.66 1.52 -10.78
C GLN A 172 -12.17 1.83 -10.84
N ARG A 173 -11.42 1.43 -9.83
CA ARG A 173 -9.97 1.63 -9.79
C ARG A 173 -9.20 0.74 -10.77
N GLU A 174 -9.64 -0.47 -11.00
CA GLU A 174 -9.04 -1.33 -12.02
C GLU A 174 -9.22 -0.74 -13.43
N GLN A 175 -10.35 -0.09 -13.69
CA GLN A 175 -10.62 0.61 -14.95
C GLN A 175 -9.80 1.91 -15.13
N GLU A 176 -9.44 2.57 -14.04
CA GLU A 176 -8.64 3.80 -14.04
C GLU A 176 -7.12 3.52 -14.12
N GLY A 177 -6.71 2.27 -14.26
CA GLY A 177 -5.30 1.87 -14.43
C GLY A 177 -4.52 1.69 -13.13
N LEU A 178 -5.07 2.09 -11.99
CA LEU A 178 -4.50 1.81 -10.68
C LEU A 178 -4.98 0.45 -10.18
N GLY A 179 -4.30 -0.61 -10.56
CA GLY A 179 -4.63 -1.95 -10.09
C GLY A 179 -4.44 -2.09 -8.58
N ILE A 180 -5.51 -1.81 -7.79
CA ILE A 180 -5.46 -1.97 -6.32
C ILE A 180 -4.95 -3.36 -5.94
N GLY A 181 -5.28 -4.38 -6.73
CA GLY A 181 -4.72 -5.71 -6.55
C GLY A 181 -3.20 -5.73 -6.57
N ALA A 182 -2.58 -5.02 -7.51
CA ALA A 182 -1.12 -4.92 -7.59
C ALA A 182 -0.53 -4.16 -6.40
N VAL A 183 -1.13 -3.02 -6.01
CA VAL A 183 -0.71 -2.28 -4.81
C VAL A 183 -0.80 -3.13 -3.54
N LEU A 184 -1.86 -3.92 -3.38
CA LEU A 184 -2.00 -4.82 -2.24
C LEU A 184 -0.97 -5.96 -2.27
N VAL A 185 -0.60 -6.44 -3.44
CA VAL A 185 0.51 -7.41 -3.61
C VAL A 185 1.84 -6.73 -3.22
N ASP A 186 2.11 -5.53 -3.69
CA ASP A 186 3.33 -4.79 -3.35
C ASP A 186 3.41 -4.50 -1.84
N LEU A 187 2.31 -4.13 -1.21
CA LEU A 187 2.22 -3.98 0.25
C LEU A 187 2.54 -5.30 0.97
N ALA A 188 2.00 -6.42 0.50
CA ALA A 188 2.28 -7.73 1.07
C ALA A 188 3.76 -8.14 0.88
N LEU A 189 4.33 -7.89 -0.31
CA LEU A 189 5.74 -8.16 -0.61
C LEU A 189 6.69 -7.29 0.22
N SER A 190 6.30 -6.04 0.51
CA SER A 190 7.04 -5.16 1.41
C SER A 190 6.94 -5.56 2.89
N LYS A 191 6.24 -6.66 3.19
CA LYS A 191 5.94 -7.15 4.55
C LYS A 191 5.17 -6.14 5.41
N TYR A 192 4.39 -5.28 4.77
CA TYR A 192 3.55 -4.34 5.49
C TYR A 192 2.48 -5.08 6.30
N THR A 193 2.44 -4.84 7.58
CA THR A 193 1.49 -5.46 8.54
C THR A 193 0.54 -4.44 9.16
N GLY A 194 0.72 -3.17 8.85
CA GLY A 194 -0.09 -2.08 9.39
C GLY A 194 -1.54 -2.08 8.90
N PRO A 195 -2.37 -1.20 9.45
CA PRO A 195 -3.76 -1.08 9.09
C PRO A 195 -3.95 -0.52 7.68
N THR A 196 -4.97 -1.02 6.98
CA THR A 196 -5.40 -0.51 5.69
C THR A 196 -6.87 -0.08 5.79
N VAL A 197 -7.11 1.21 5.56
CA VAL A 197 -8.43 1.84 5.66
C VAL A 197 -9.00 2.03 4.27
N ILE A 198 -10.26 1.64 4.08
CA ILE A 198 -11.03 1.96 2.90
C ILE A 198 -11.84 3.22 3.19
N CYS A 199 -11.66 4.23 2.35
CA CYS A 199 -12.38 5.49 2.39
C CYS A 199 -13.27 5.58 1.13
N PRO A 200 -14.40 4.85 1.05
CA PRO A 200 -15.26 4.89 -0.11
C PRO A 200 -15.89 6.28 -0.23
N SER A 201 -16.11 6.73 -1.45
CA SER A 201 -16.81 7.99 -1.71
C SER A 201 -18.28 7.95 -1.28
N ARG A 202 -18.83 6.74 -1.09
CA ARG A 202 -20.19 6.49 -0.61
C ARG A 202 -20.20 5.24 0.28
N ALA A 203 -20.94 5.28 1.38
CA ALA A 203 -21.08 4.15 2.33
C ALA A 203 -21.58 2.86 1.67
N GLU A 204 -22.43 2.97 0.65
CA GLU A 204 -22.97 1.85 -0.13
C GLU A 204 -21.92 1.06 -0.93
N LEU A 205 -20.72 1.63 -1.15
CA LEU A 205 -19.61 0.95 -1.83
C LEU A 205 -18.78 0.07 -0.87
N ALA A 206 -18.91 0.26 0.42
CA ALA A 206 -18.18 -0.54 1.41
C ALA A 206 -18.42 -2.06 1.31
N PRO A 207 -19.66 -2.56 1.04
CA PRO A 207 -19.90 -3.99 0.82
C PRO A 207 -19.14 -4.55 -0.38
N LYS A 208 -19.02 -3.79 -1.47
CA LYS A 208 -18.27 -4.21 -2.67
C LYS A 208 -16.79 -4.40 -2.39
N TRP A 209 -16.20 -3.50 -1.61
CA TRP A 209 -14.84 -3.63 -1.14
C TRP A 209 -14.63 -4.87 -0.27
N GLY A 210 -15.52 -5.10 0.70
CA GLY A 210 -15.47 -6.28 1.55
C GLY A 210 -15.58 -7.59 0.75
N ALA A 211 -16.52 -7.67 -0.19
CA ALA A 211 -16.70 -8.85 -1.05
C ALA A 211 -15.48 -9.10 -1.95
N TRP A 212 -14.93 -8.05 -2.56
CA TRP A 212 -13.72 -8.14 -3.40
C TRP A 212 -12.52 -8.66 -2.62
N LEU A 213 -12.34 -8.23 -1.39
CA LEU A 213 -11.25 -8.68 -0.54
C LEU A 213 -11.44 -10.09 0.00
N ALA A 214 -12.69 -10.46 0.32
CA ALA A 214 -13.01 -11.83 0.70
C ALA A 214 -12.71 -12.80 -0.45
N SER A 215 -13.03 -12.42 -1.69
CA SER A 215 -12.70 -13.23 -2.87
C SER A 215 -11.20 -13.42 -3.05
N ARG A 216 -10.37 -12.43 -2.69
CA ARG A 216 -8.91 -12.53 -2.78
C ARG A 216 -8.27 -13.25 -1.59
N LYS A 217 -8.85 -13.14 -0.38
CA LYS A 217 -8.41 -13.95 0.77
C LYS A 217 -8.66 -15.45 0.52
N SER A 218 -9.78 -15.82 -0.10
CA SER A 218 -10.07 -17.21 -0.46
C SER A 218 -9.18 -17.74 -1.59
N ALA A 219 -8.69 -16.88 -2.48
CA ALA A 219 -7.70 -17.22 -3.50
C ALA A 219 -6.27 -17.36 -2.93
N GLY A 220 -6.00 -16.84 -1.73
CA GLY A 220 -4.67 -16.83 -1.10
C GLY A 220 -4.39 -17.92 -0.06
N CYS A 221 -5.40 -18.75 0.32
CA CYS A 221 -5.22 -19.78 1.33
C CYS A 221 -5.77 -21.11 0.86
N GLY A 222 -4.96 -21.86 0.11
CA GLY A 222 -5.17 -23.29 -0.06
C GLY A 222 -6.04 -23.74 -1.23
N SER A 223 -5.77 -23.28 -2.41
CA SER A 223 -5.78 -24.14 -3.58
C SER A 223 -4.61 -23.69 -4.47
N LYS A 224 -3.78 -24.65 -4.88
CA LYS A 224 -3.11 -24.60 -6.16
C LYS A 224 -4.18 -24.57 -7.27
N ALA A 225 -4.97 -23.48 -7.35
CA ALA A 225 -5.28 -22.95 -8.65
C ALA A 225 -3.92 -22.39 -9.08
N GLU A 226 -3.26 -23.05 -10.00
CA GLU A 226 -2.26 -22.46 -10.83
C GLU A 226 -2.80 -21.08 -11.19
N ALA A 227 -2.34 -20.03 -10.50
CA ALA A 227 -2.36 -18.71 -11.09
C ALA A 227 -1.70 -19.02 -12.42
N GLU A 228 -2.40 -18.81 -13.51
CA GLU A 228 -1.81 -18.78 -14.83
C GLU A 228 -0.66 -17.81 -14.69
N VAL A 229 0.51 -18.37 -14.41
CA VAL A 229 1.76 -17.61 -14.36
C VAL A 229 1.78 -17.06 -15.75
N ASP A 230 1.75 -15.72 -15.87
CA ASP A 230 1.76 -15.03 -17.14
C ASP A 230 3.11 -15.40 -17.79
N VAL A 231 3.13 -16.56 -18.46
CA VAL A 231 4.31 -17.13 -19.07
C VAL A 231 4.33 -16.64 -20.49
N LEU A 232 5.08 -15.60 -20.72
CA LEU A 232 5.32 -15.06 -22.05
C LEU A 232 6.42 -15.89 -22.73
N ALA A 233 6.05 -16.68 -23.73
CA ALA A 233 7.03 -17.35 -24.58
C ALA A 233 7.57 -16.38 -25.65
N VAL A 234 8.88 -16.21 -25.71
CA VAL A 234 9.57 -15.34 -26.65
C VAL A 234 10.60 -16.17 -27.40
N ASP A 235 10.38 -16.37 -28.67
CA ASP A 235 11.35 -16.99 -29.58
C ASP A 235 11.88 -15.93 -30.55
N VAL A 236 13.16 -15.66 -30.52
CA VAL A 236 13.79 -14.64 -31.38
C VAL A 236 14.72 -15.21 -32.43
N ARG A 237 14.71 -16.51 -32.67
CA ARG A 237 15.57 -17.15 -33.66
C ARG A 237 15.30 -16.65 -35.09
N ASP A 238 14.02 -16.37 -35.38
CA ASP A 238 13.58 -15.85 -36.66
C ASP A 238 13.60 -14.30 -36.73
N VAL A 239 13.99 -13.63 -35.64
CA VAL A 239 14.11 -12.16 -35.59
C VAL A 239 15.49 -11.74 -36.07
N GLU A 240 15.56 -10.67 -36.87
CA GLU A 240 16.84 -10.09 -37.34
C GLU A 240 17.76 -9.80 -36.14
N PRO A 241 19.07 -10.17 -36.20
CA PRO A 241 19.98 -10.05 -35.03
C PRO A 241 20.00 -8.66 -34.37
N ARG A 242 19.92 -7.59 -35.18
CA ARG A 242 19.89 -6.19 -34.69
C ARG A 242 18.66 -5.84 -33.87
N ASP A 243 17.52 -6.56 -34.08
CA ASP A 243 16.22 -6.26 -33.45
C ASP A 243 15.93 -7.18 -32.29
N ARG A 244 16.71 -8.28 -32.13
CA ARG A 244 16.49 -9.30 -31.08
C ARG A 244 16.52 -8.75 -29.66
N LEU A 245 17.54 -7.98 -29.32
CA LEU A 245 17.68 -7.42 -27.99
C LEU A 245 16.51 -6.48 -27.66
N GLY A 246 16.11 -5.63 -28.62
CA GLY A 246 14.95 -4.75 -28.46
C GLY A 246 13.66 -5.52 -28.24
N THR A 247 13.45 -6.61 -28.99
CA THR A 247 12.28 -7.51 -28.85
C THR A 247 12.24 -8.16 -27.46
N ILE A 248 13.38 -8.70 -27.01
CA ILE A 248 13.50 -9.37 -25.71
C ILE A 248 13.26 -8.37 -24.55
N LEU A 249 13.89 -7.19 -24.61
CA LEU A 249 13.72 -6.15 -23.59
C LEU A 249 12.29 -5.60 -23.57
N GLY A 250 11.67 -5.44 -24.74
CA GLY A 250 10.26 -5.06 -24.85
C GLY A 250 9.33 -6.08 -24.19
N ALA A 251 9.57 -7.37 -24.47
CA ALA A 251 8.84 -8.47 -23.86
C ALA A 251 9.03 -8.51 -22.33
N TYR A 252 10.26 -8.35 -21.84
CA TYR A 252 10.54 -8.27 -20.41
C TYR A 252 9.84 -7.08 -19.73
N LYS A 253 9.87 -5.90 -20.35
CA LYS A 253 9.19 -4.72 -19.84
C LYS A 253 7.68 -4.89 -19.76
N SER A 254 7.08 -5.65 -20.68
CA SER A 254 5.64 -5.94 -20.67
C SER A 254 5.21 -6.95 -19.60
N LEU A 255 6.16 -7.69 -18.99
CA LEU A 255 5.87 -8.59 -17.90
C LEU A 255 5.34 -7.82 -16.69
N ARG A 256 4.30 -8.34 -16.09
CA ARG A 256 3.88 -7.95 -14.75
C ARG A 256 4.85 -8.50 -13.71
N ARG A 257 4.90 -7.92 -12.54
CA ARG A 257 5.63 -8.50 -11.41
C ARG A 257 5.09 -9.90 -11.10
N GLY A 258 6.00 -10.85 -10.90
CA GLY A 258 5.68 -12.28 -10.82
C GLY A 258 5.49 -12.96 -12.17
N GLY A 259 5.43 -12.21 -13.27
CA GLY A 259 5.38 -12.76 -14.62
C GLY A 259 6.72 -13.36 -15.03
N THR A 260 6.66 -14.38 -15.85
CA THR A 260 7.84 -15.15 -16.31
C THR A 260 7.92 -15.13 -17.82
N MET A 261 9.09 -14.79 -18.36
CA MET A 261 9.40 -14.93 -19.78
C MET A 261 10.23 -16.18 -20.00
N LYS A 262 9.79 -17.05 -20.90
CA LYS A 262 10.58 -18.16 -21.44
C LYS A 262 11.16 -17.71 -22.77
N LEU A 263 12.46 -17.52 -22.79
CA LEU A 263 13.21 -17.04 -23.95
C LEU A 263 13.86 -18.23 -24.69
N THR A 264 13.68 -18.27 -26.00
CA THR A 264 14.36 -19.21 -26.89
C THR A 264 15.25 -18.43 -27.87
N VAL A 265 16.53 -18.76 -27.93
CA VAL A 265 17.54 -18.11 -28.77
C VAL A 265 18.45 -19.16 -29.43
N ASP A 266 19.26 -18.74 -30.41
CA ASP A 266 20.22 -19.56 -31.12
C ASP A 266 21.66 -19.49 -30.57
N HIS A 267 21.87 -18.75 -29.46
CA HIS A 267 23.18 -18.60 -28.82
C HIS A 267 23.01 -18.37 -27.30
N ASP A 268 24.10 -18.41 -26.56
CA ASP A 268 24.08 -18.24 -25.08
C ASP A 268 23.37 -16.94 -24.68
N PRO A 269 22.26 -17.02 -23.91
CA PRO A 269 21.48 -15.86 -23.47
C PRO A 269 22.12 -15.08 -22.31
N SER A 270 23.36 -15.34 -21.93
CA SER A 270 24.06 -14.64 -20.84
C SER A 270 24.16 -13.14 -21.09
N CYS A 271 24.19 -12.69 -22.36
CA CYS A 271 24.16 -11.27 -22.70
C CYS A 271 22.88 -10.58 -22.17
N MET A 272 21.75 -11.27 -22.20
CA MET A 272 20.47 -10.79 -21.62
C MET A 272 20.57 -10.62 -20.11
N TYR A 273 21.13 -11.61 -19.40
CA TYR A 273 21.39 -11.50 -17.96
C TYR A 273 22.21 -10.26 -17.63
N HIS A 274 23.34 -10.05 -18.33
CA HIS A 274 24.19 -8.88 -18.08
C HIS A 274 23.50 -7.57 -18.41
N THR A 275 22.67 -7.54 -19.44
CA THR A 275 21.89 -6.34 -19.79
C THR A 275 20.87 -6.01 -18.74
N LEU A 276 20.09 -7.00 -18.26
CA LEU A 276 19.13 -6.79 -17.19
C LEU A 276 19.82 -6.38 -15.88
N ASN A 277 20.93 -7.02 -15.54
CA ASN A 277 21.68 -6.69 -14.32
C ASN A 277 22.29 -5.27 -14.36
N ALA A 278 22.51 -4.71 -15.55
CA ALA A 278 22.99 -3.34 -15.73
C ALA A 278 21.86 -2.29 -15.78
N THR A 279 20.65 -2.67 -16.17
CA THR A 279 19.55 -1.74 -16.44
C THR A 279 18.41 -1.81 -15.41
N GLU A 280 18.27 -2.94 -14.71
CA GLU A 280 17.23 -3.16 -13.72
C GLU A 280 17.81 -3.09 -12.29
N PRO A 281 17.00 -2.72 -11.29
CA PRO A 281 17.43 -2.71 -9.88
C PRO A 281 17.93 -4.09 -9.43
N GLU A 282 18.91 -4.12 -8.55
CA GLU A 282 19.42 -5.38 -7.97
C GLU A 282 18.31 -6.17 -7.29
N GLY A 283 18.17 -7.44 -7.63
CA GLY A 283 17.14 -8.32 -7.08
C GLY A 283 15.74 -8.14 -7.67
N SER A 284 15.56 -7.34 -8.75
CA SER A 284 14.26 -7.14 -9.40
C SER A 284 13.86 -8.25 -10.36
N PHE A 285 14.76 -9.20 -10.63
CA PHE A 285 14.47 -10.36 -11.47
C PHE A 285 15.26 -11.59 -11.06
N THR A 286 14.79 -12.76 -11.48
CA THR A 286 15.56 -13.99 -11.48
C THR A 286 15.85 -14.43 -12.90
N PHE A 287 17.01 -15.03 -13.13
CA PHE A 287 17.41 -15.56 -14.42
C PHE A 287 17.88 -17.00 -14.25
N ARG A 288 17.32 -17.90 -15.04
CA ARG A 288 17.70 -19.32 -15.03
C ARG A 288 17.84 -19.84 -16.45
N LYS A 289 18.98 -20.43 -16.79
CA LYS A 289 19.14 -21.17 -18.04
C LYS A 289 18.30 -22.45 -17.97
N LEU A 290 17.58 -22.74 -19.04
CA LEU A 290 16.75 -23.93 -19.19
C LEU A 290 17.41 -24.95 -20.13
N GLU A 291 18.03 -24.47 -21.20
CA GLU A 291 18.70 -25.26 -22.22
C GLU A 291 20.04 -24.63 -22.58
N ASP A 292 21.10 -25.46 -22.67
CA ASP A 292 22.47 -25.06 -22.99
C ASP A 292 22.91 -25.65 -24.34
N GLY A 293 22.46 -25.07 -25.47
CA GLY A 293 22.93 -25.30 -26.81
C GLY A 293 23.23 -26.74 -27.24
N PRO A 294 23.85 -26.94 -28.37
CA PRO A 294 24.47 -25.95 -29.27
C PRO A 294 23.50 -25.25 -30.24
N GLU A 295 22.38 -25.85 -30.58
CA GLU A 295 21.49 -25.29 -31.63
C GLU A 295 20.34 -24.44 -31.01
N VAL A 296 19.92 -24.77 -29.81
CA VAL A 296 18.83 -24.07 -29.11
C VAL A 296 19.29 -23.76 -27.70
N TRP A 297 19.09 -22.53 -27.29
CA TRP A 297 19.34 -22.06 -25.94
C TRP A 297 18.03 -21.58 -25.34
N GLY A 298 17.80 -21.95 -24.10
CA GLY A 298 16.60 -21.52 -23.36
C GLY A 298 16.96 -20.80 -22.09
N ALA A 299 16.23 -19.76 -21.77
CA ALA A 299 16.32 -19.08 -20.48
C ALA A 299 14.92 -18.74 -19.93
N GLU A 300 14.82 -18.72 -18.64
CA GLU A 300 13.64 -18.25 -17.90
C GLU A 300 14.02 -17.01 -17.12
N VAL A 301 13.24 -15.95 -17.30
CA VAL A 301 13.40 -14.68 -16.60
C VAL A 301 12.09 -14.36 -15.90
N THR A 302 12.11 -14.28 -14.58
CA THR A 302 10.95 -13.88 -13.79
C THR A 302 11.18 -12.48 -13.23
N LYS A 303 10.24 -11.58 -13.48
CA LYS A 303 10.24 -10.21 -12.93
C LYS A 303 9.71 -10.24 -11.50
N LEU A 304 10.50 -9.77 -10.53
CA LEU A 304 10.18 -9.79 -9.10
C LEU A 304 9.55 -8.48 -8.61
#